data_76d7afc08f6f503c34cf329896191d8b
#
_entry.id   76d7afc08f6f503c34cf329896191d8b
#
_cell.length_a   1.000
_cell.length_b   1.000
_cell.length_c   1.000
_cell.angle_alpha   90.00
_cell.angle_beta   90.00
_cell.angle_gamma   90.00
#
_symmetry.space_group_name_H-M   'P 1'
#
loop_
_entity.id
_entity.type
_entity.pdbx_description
1 polymer ?
#
loop_
_entity_poly.entity_id
_entity_poly.type
_entity_poly.pdbx_seq_one_letter_code
_entity_poly.pdbx_strand_id
1 'polypeptide(L)'
;MRGLERCATGIEGRIVSPETRPSFLATAWLVTRKDLVIEFRSREVVYTTLFFAVSCVLVFAFGFVREGVAVDDAAAGILWIAIAFSGTLALGRAFERERQNDTLRALMLAPVDRPAIYVGKLAGVLLLLAVVEAIVVPLVALMFHAPLFAHPVLTAGLLAAGTLGFAAVGTLFAAMLVRARSRDVLLPILLYPITIPVIIAGVRGTAALLQADADVPLARMWLSMLVFFDIVFITLALWTFEPAMTE
;
A
#
# COMPACT_ATOMS: atom_id res chain seq x y z
N MET A 1 -58.35 -22.65 -22.47
CA MET A 1 -58.05 -21.54 -21.59
C MET A 1 -57.85 -21.92 -20.12
N ARG A 2 -57.30 -23.11 -19.77
CA ARG A 2 -57.05 -23.54 -18.37
C ARG A 2 -55.59 -23.87 -18.07
N GLY A 3 -54.67 -23.53 -18.97
CA GLY A 3 -53.24 -23.86 -18.85
C GLY A 3 -52.30 -22.72 -18.48
N LEU A 4 -52.77 -21.48 -18.56
CA LEU A 4 -51.89 -20.28 -18.32
C LEU A 4 -51.96 -19.74 -16.90
N GLU A 5 -52.94 -20.17 -16.08
CA GLU A 5 -53.06 -19.66 -14.69
C GLU A 5 -52.17 -20.41 -13.68
N ARG A 6 -51.56 -21.54 -14.04
CA ARG A 6 -50.68 -22.30 -13.15
C ARG A 6 -49.19 -21.88 -13.21
N CYS A 7 -48.79 -21.03 -14.14
CA CYS A 7 -47.42 -20.52 -14.22
C CYS A 7 -47.20 -19.23 -13.43
N ALA A 8 -48.29 -18.55 -13.03
CA ALA A 8 -48.17 -17.25 -12.33
C ALA A 8 -48.01 -17.37 -10.79
N THR A 9 -48.31 -18.54 -10.20
CA THR A 9 -48.30 -18.73 -8.73
C THR A 9 -46.99 -19.32 -8.20
N GLY A 10 -45.96 -19.52 -9.04
CA GLY A 10 -44.67 -20.11 -8.67
C GLY A 10 -43.54 -19.11 -8.38
N ILE A 11 -43.75 -17.80 -8.53
CA ILE A 11 -42.72 -16.79 -8.38
C ILE A 11 -42.91 -15.93 -7.11
N GLU A 12 -44.01 -16.15 -6.41
CA GLU A 12 -44.20 -15.48 -5.08
C GLU A 12 -43.49 -16.27 -3.99
N GLY A 13 -42.42 -15.70 -3.45
CA GLY A 13 -41.98 -16.07 -2.12
C GLY A 13 -40.56 -16.57 -1.94
N ARG A 14 -39.59 -16.17 -2.76
CA ARG A 14 -38.25 -16.08 -2.20
C ARG A 14 -38.01 -14.65 -1.75
N ILE A 15 -38.66 -14.25 -0.64
CA ILE A 15 -38.22 -13.14 0.19
C ILE A 15 -36.78 -13.53 0.57
N VAL A 16 -35.83 -12.94 -0.15
CA VAL A 16 -34.42 -13.00 0.26
C VAL A 16 -34.42 -12.47 1.69
N SER A 17 -34.19 -13.36 2.64
CA SER A 17 -33.96 -12.99 4.04
C SER A 17 -33.00 -11.79 4.01
N PRO A 18 -33.19 -10.76 4.87
CA PRO A 18 -32.26 -9.64 4.93
C PRO A 18 -30.90 -10.25 5.25
N GLU A 19 -30.09 -10.46 4.19
CA GLU A 19 -28.75 -11.00 4.34
C GLU A 19 -28.06 -10.10 5.34
N THR A 20 -27.63 -10.67 6.43
CA THR A 20 -26.87 -10.01 7.49
C THR A 20 -25.72 -9.31 6.80
N ARG A 21 -25.73 -7.97 6.79
CA ARG A 21 -24.63 -7.18 6.23
C ARG A 21 -23.32 -7.75 6.77
N PRO A 22 -22.36 -8.12 5.94
CA PRO A 22 -21.12 -8.65 6.44
C PRO A 22 -20.46 -7.61 7.35
N SER A 23 -19.89 -8.05 8.47
CA SER A 23 -19.23 -7.13 9.39
C SER A 23 -18.11 -6.37 8.67
N PHE A 24 -17.78 -5.16 9.13
CA PHE A 24 -16.71 -4.33 8.61
C PHE A 24 -15.41 -5.13 8.38
N LEU A 25 -14.97 -5.89 9.39
CA LEU A 25 -13.75 -6.71 9.32
C LEU A 25 -13.88 -7.86 8.30
N ALA A 26 -15.06 -8.49 8.21
CA ALA A 26 -15.29 -9.54 7.23
C ALA A 26 -15.23 -8.99 5.79
N THR A 27 -15.80 -7.81 5.54
CA THR A 27 -15.72 -7.13 4.25
C THR A 27 -14.28 -6.77 3.89
N ALA A 28 -13.54 -6.13 4.80
CA ALA A 28 -12.14 -5.78 4.59
C ALA A 28 -11.29 -7.02 4.28
N TRP A 29 -11.48 -8.09 5.06
CA TRP A 29 -10.78 -9.36 4.83
C TRP A 29 -11.11 -10.00 3.49
N LEU A 30 -12.38 -10.01 3.08
CA LEU A 30 -12.80 -10.54 1.78
C LEU A 30 -12.17 -9.78 0.62
N VAL A 31 -12.11 -8.44 0.70
CA VAL A 31 -11.45 -7.60 -0.31
C VAL A 31 -9.96 -7.89 -0.36
N THR A 32 -9.27 -7.89 0.79
CA THR A 32 -7.84 -8.22 0.88
C THR A 32 -7.55 -9.61 0.32
N ARG A 33 -8.31 -10.62 0.75
CA ARG A 33 -8.12 -12.00 0.29
C ARG A 33 -8.33 -12.14 -1.22
N LYS A 34 -9.37 -11.49 -1.75
CA LYS A 34 -9.63 -11.46 -3.20
C LYS A 34 -8.41 -10.90 -3.94
N ASP A 35 -7.92 -9.74 -3.51
CA ASP A 35 -6.80 -9.07 -4.19
C ASP A 35 -5.52 -9.90 -4.09
N LEU A 36 -5.22 -10.47 -2.93
CA LEU A 36 -4.07 -11.36 -2.74
C LEU A 36 -4.14 -12.62 -3.63
N VAL A 37 -5.28 -13.31 -3.64
CA VAL A 37 -5.45 -14.52 -4.47
C VAL A 37 -5.23 -14.20 -5.94
N ILE A 38 -5.78 -13.08 -6.41
CA ILE A 38 -5.62 -12.64 -7.78
C ILE A 38 -4.15 -12.29 -8.06
N GLU A 39 -3.50 -11.58 -7.15
CA GLU A 39 -2.11 -11.15 -7.29
C GLU A 39 -1.14 -12.33 -7.30
N PHE A 40 -1.28 -13.25 -6.34
CA PHE A 40 -0.47 -14.48 -6.30
C PHE A 40 -0.68 -15.37 -7.51
N ARG A 41 -1.86 -15.35 -8.13
CA ARG A 41 -2.16 -16.15 -9.33
C ARG A 41 -1.58 -15.52 -10.59
N SER A 42 -1.65 -14.19 -10.73
CA SER A 42 -1.11 -13.50 -11.91
C SER A 42 0.39 -13.24 -11.81
N ARG A 43 0.90 -13.05 -10.59
CA ARG A 43 2.32 -12.78 -10.26
C ARG A 43 2.93 -11.57 -10.97
N GLU A 44 2.22 -10.95 -11.90
CA GLU A 44 2.73 -9.89 -12.77
C GLU A 44 3.16 -8.66 -11.97
N VAL A 45 2.29 -8.16 -11.07
CA VAL A 45 2.58 -6.97 -10.28
C VAL A 45 3.69 -7.24 -9.27
N VAL A 46 3.68 -8.41 -8.62
CA VAL A 46 4.75 -8.81 -7.68
C VAL A 46 6.10 -8.82 -8.39
N TYR A 47 6.19 -9.49 -9.54
CA TYR A 47 7.47 -9.58 -10.26
C TYR A 47 7.92 -8.23 -10.82
N THR A 48 7.02 -7.43 -11.39
CA THR A 48 7.41 -6.12 -11.94
C THR A 48 7.83 -5.16 -10.84
N THR A 49 7.09 -5.12 -9.72
CA THR A 49 7.41 -4.25 -8.58
C THR A 49 8.73 -4.67 -7.92
N LEU A 50 8.91 -5.98 -7.72
CA LEU A 50 10.13 -6.52 -7.13
C LEU A 50 11.35 -6.33 -8.05
N PHE A 51 11.20 -6.64 -9.35
CA PHE A 51 12.26 -6.42 -10.34
C PHE A 51 12.71 -4.96 -10.36
N PHE A 52 11.74 -4.03 -10.34
CA PHE A 52 12.04 -2.60 -10.31
C PHE A 52 12.76 -2.20 -9.01
N ALA A 53 12.29 -2.67 -7.85
CA ALA A 53 12.91 -2.38 -6.55
C ALA A 53 14.36 -2.88 -6.49
N VAL A 54 14.59 -4.14 -6.88
CA VAL A 54 15.91 -4.74 -6.92
C VAL A 54 16.82 -4.01 -7.92
N SER A 55 16.31 -3.71 -9.12
CA SER A 55 17.07 -2.95 -10.13
C SER A 55 17.47 -1.56 -9.62
N CYS A 56 16.56 -0.86 -8.92
CA CYS A 56 16.83 0.43 -8.30
C CYS A 56 18.00 0.32 -7.31
N VAL A 57 17.93 -0.64 -6.37
CA VAL A 57 19.00 -0.87 -5.39
C VAL A 57 20.33 -1.19 -6.07
N LEU A 58 20.34 -2.07 -7.07
CA LEU A 58 21.56 -2.46 -7.77
C LEU A 58 22.17 -1.27 -8.54
N VAL A 59 21.36 -0.48 -9.25
CA VAL A 59 21.86 0.70 -9.99
C VAL A 59 22.52 1.69 -9.03
N PHE A 60 21.88 1.95 -7.87
CA PHE A 60 22.47 2.84 -6.87
C PHE A 60 23.69 2.20 -6.18
N ALA A 61 23.67 0.91 -5.90
CA ALA A 61 24.82 0.22 -5.30
C ALA A 61 26.05 0.33 -6.22
N PHE A 62 25.93 0.04 -7.51
CA PHE A 62 27.04 0.18 -8.44
C PHE A 62 27.42 1.64 -8.73
N GLY A 63 26.48 2.58 -8.59
CA GLY A 63 26.73 4.01 -8.80
C GLY A 63 27.43 4.70 -7.62
N PHE A 64 27.09 4.31 -6.38
CA PHE A 64 27.53 4.99 -5.16
C PHE A 64 28.61 4.23 -4.37
N VAL A 65 28.79 2.92 -4.57
CA VAL A 65 29.90 2.18 -3.96
C VAL A 65 31.17 2.44 -4.74
N ARG A 66 32.00 3.39 -4.27
CA ARG A 66 33.34 3.65 -4.78
C ARG A 66 34.36 3.11 -3.79
N GLU A 67 35.31 2.26 -4.26
CA GLU A 67 36.48 1.79 -3.52
C GLU A 67 36.20 1.09 -2.17
N GLY A 68 35.03 0.45 -2.03
CA GLY A 68 34.68 -0.31 -0.81
C GLY A 68 34.27 0.54 0.38
N VAL A 69 34.17 1.88 0.23
CA VAL A 69 33.61 2.74 1.26
C VAL A 69 32.11 2.90 0.97
N ALA A 70 31.30 2.25 1.80
CA ALA A 70 29.87 2.51 1.81
C ALA A 70 29.64 3.93 2.33
N VAL A 71 28.89 4.72 1.60
CA VAL A 71 28.36 5.99 2.11
C VAL A 71 27.19 5.62 3.01
N ASP A 72 27.42 5.51 4.32
CA ASP A 72 26.43 5.02 5.30
C ASP A 72 25.09 5.80 5.21
N ASP A 73 25.15 7.09 4.92
CA ASP A 73 23.97 7.93 4.72
C ASP A 73 23.19 7.60 3.44
N ALA A 74 23.82 7.00 2.41
CA ALA A 74 23.15 6.68 1.15
C ALA A 74 22.24 5.46 1.28
N ALA A 75 22.59 4.50 2.13
CA ALA A 75 21.84 3.25 2.28
C ALA A 75 20.38 3.49 2.71
N ALA A 76 20.17 4.37 3.70
CA ALA A 76 18.82 4.74 4.15
C ALA A 76 18.03 5.43 3.02
N GLY A 77 18.64 6.38 2.31
CA GLY A 77 18.00 7.06 1.19
C GLY A 77 17.61 6.12 0.06
N ILE A 78 18.51 5.20 -0.32
CA ILE A 78 18.27 4.23 -1.39
C ILE A 78 17.17 3.24 -1.00
N LEU A 79 17.14 2.77 0.25
CA LEU A 79 16.09 1.92 0.78
C LEU A 79 14.71 2.59 0.61
N TRP A 80 14.56 3.82 1.07
CA TRP A 80 13.30 4.54 1.01
C TRP A 80 12.89 4.96 -0.40
N ILE A 81 13.85 5.27 -1.27
CA ILE A 81 13.59 5.49 -2.70
C ILE A 81 13.04 4.21 -3.35
N ALA A 82 13.68 3.07 -3.10
CA ALA A 82 13.22 1.80 -3.64
C ALA A 82 11.79 1.45 -3.17
N ILE A 83 11.47 1.67 -1.88
CA ILE A 83 10.14 1.47 -1.31
C ILE A 83 9.13 2.43 -1.95
N ALA A 84 9.42 3.73 -2.03
CA ALA A 84 8.51 4.74 -2.57
C ALA A 84 8.18 4.50 -4.05
N PHE A 85 9.17 4.22 -4.88
CA PHE A 85 8.94 3.92 -6.29
C PHE A 85 8.18 2.61 -6.48
N SER A 86 8.55 1.56 -5.77
CA SER A 86 7.85 0.27 -5.81
C SER A 86 6.40 0.42 -5.33
N GLY A 87 6.19 1.19 -4.26
CA GLY A 87 4.88 1.52 -3.74
C GLY A 87 4.01 2.28 -4.75
N THR A 88 4.60 3.22 -5.48
CA THR A 88 3.90 3.95 -6.55
C THR A 88 3.44 3.02 -7.67
N LEU A 89 4.28 2.07 -8.08
CA LEU A 89 3.91 1.05 -9.06
C LEU A 89 2.80 0.14 -8.55
N ALA A 90 2.88 -0.31 -7.31
CA ALA A 90 1.86 -1.13 -6.66
C ALA A 90 0.51 -0.41 -6.60
N LEU A 91 0.51 0.86 -6.16
CA LEU A 91 -0.67 1.72 -6.09
C LEU A 91 -1.29 1.99 -7.47
N GLY A 92 -0.46 2.20 -8.49
CA GLY A 92 -0.90 2.32 -9.88
C GLY A 92 -1.72 1.11 -10.34
N ARG A 93 -1.43 -0.08 -9.85
CA ARG A 93 -2.11 -1.33 -10.20
C ARG A 93 -3.27 -1.72 -9.28
N ALA A 94 -3.33 -1.12 -8.07
CA ALA A 94 -4.27 -1.53 -7.01
C ALA A 94 -5.76 -1.50 -7.42
N PHE A 95 -6.15 -0.55 -8.29
CA PHE A 95 -7.53 -0.41 -8.79
C PHE A 95 -7.67 -0.66 -10.29
N GLU A 96 -6.61 -1.09 -10.98
CA GLU A 96 -6.63 -1.25 -12.44
C GLU A 96 -7.66 -2.31 -12.88
N ARG A 97 -7.75 -3.41 -12.14
CA ARG A 97 -8.68 -4.51 -12.45
C ARG A 97 -10.14 -4.13 -12.24
N GLU A 98 -10.42 -3.38 -11.18
CA GLU A 98 -11.77 -2.86 -10.93
C GLU A 98 -12.21 -1.91 -12.05
N ARG A 99 -11.29 -1.14 -12.59
CA ARG A 99 -11.53 -0.26 -13.72
C ARG A 99 -11.77 -1.04 -15.01
N GLN A 100 -10.93 -2.03 -15.32
CA GLN A 100 -11.02 -2.80 -16.56
C GLN A 100 -12.27 -3.65 -16.66
N ASN A 101 -12.77 -4.16 -15.52
CA ASN A 101 -13.93 -5.05 -15.46
C ASN A 101 -15.24 -4.36 -15.07
N ASP A 102 -15.27 -3.01 -14.95
CA ASP A 102 -16.42 -2.24 -14.45
C ASP A 102 -16.98 -2.75 -13.10
N THR A 103 -16.18 -3.56 -12.39
CA THR A 103 -16.60 -4.16 -11.11
C THR A 103 -16.65 -3.12 -9.98
N LEU A 104 -16.08 -1.94 -10.19
CA LEU A 104 -16.19 -0.83 -9.25
C LEU A 104 -17.66 -0.43 -9.01
N ARG A 105 -18.48 -0.41 -10.09
CA ARG A 105 -19.93 -0.14 -9.96
C ARG A 105 -20.64 -1.22 -9.15
N ALA A 106 -20.32 -2.49 -9.39
CA ALA A 106 -20.89 -3.59 -8.63
C ALA A 106 -20.50 -3.53 -7.14
N LEU A 107 -19.24 -3.14 -6.85
CA LEU A 107 -18.73 -2.97 -5.50
C LEU A 107 -19.43 -1.80 -4.77
N MET A 108 -19.76 -0.74 -5.50
CA MET A 108 -20.50 0.43 -4.96
C MET A 108 -21.99 0.15 -4.72
N LEU A 109 -22.58 -0.78 -5.46
CA LEU A 109 -23.97 -1.22 -5.29
C LEU A 109 -24.13 -2.30 -4.21
N ALA A 110 -23.03 -2.93 -3.80
CA ALA A 110 -23.07 -3.92 -2.73
C ALA A 110 -23.43 -3.25 -1.39
N PRO A 111 -24.25 -3.87 -0.53
CA PRO A 111 -24.65 -3.35 0.76
C PRO A 111 -23.52 -3.53 1.81
N VAL A 112 -22.34 -2.96 1.53
CA VAL A 112 -21.15 -3.06 2.37
C VAL A 112 -20.65 -1.66 2.79
N ASP A 113 -19.99 -1.59 3.93
CA ASP A 113 -19.39 -0.35 4.40
C ASP A 113 -18.22 0.06 3.49
N ARG A 114 -18.30 1.23 2.88
CA ARG A 114 -17.27 1.72 1.94
C ARG A 114 -15.88 1.86 2.56
N PRO A 115 -15.72 2.35 3.81
CA PRO A 115 -14.43 2.38 4.48
C PRO A 115 -13.78 0.98 4.64
N ALA A 116 -14.59 -0.09 4.71
CA ALA A 116 -14.05 -1.45 4.76
C ALA A 116 -13.37 -1.85 3.44
N ILE A 117 -13.84 -1.33 2.30
CA ILE A 117 -13.20 -1.53 0.99
C ILE A 117 -11.83 -0.84 0.98
N TYR A 118 -11.75 0.40 1.49
CA TYR A 118 -10.49 1.11 1.61
C TYR A 118 -9.47 0.35 2.45
N VAL A 119 -9.87 -0.10 3.66
CA VAL A 119 -9.00 -0.88 4.55
C VAL A 119 -8.54 -2.18 3.89
N GLY A 120 -9.43 -2.87 3.18
CA GLY A 120 -9.10 -4.08 2.44
C GLY A 120 -8.07 -3.83 1.33
N LYS A 121 -8.21 -2.74 0.57
CA LYS A 121 -7.24 -2.34 -0.46
C LYS A 121 -5.91 -1.93 0.14
N LEU A 122 -5.94 -1.11 1.19
CA LEU A 122 -4.74 -0.71 1.93
C LEU A 122 -3.96 -1.93 2.42
N ALA A 123 -4.66 -2.90 3.04
CA ALA A 123 -4.03 -4.14 3.51
C ALA A 123 -3.39 -4.94 2.35
N GLY A 124 -4.04 -5.01 1.19
CA GLY A 124 -3.48 -5.65 -0.01
C GLY A 124 -2.18 -4.98 -0.47
N VAL A 125 -2.15 -3.65 -0.55
CA VAL A 125 -0.95 -2.88 -0.91
C VAL A 125 0.15 -3.06 0.12
N LEU A 126 -0.17 -2.99 1.42
CA LEU A 126 0.80 -3.19 2.50
C LEU A 126 1.45 -4.58 2.46
N LEU A 127 0.66 -5.63 2.21
CA LEU A 127 1.20 -6.99 2.09
C LEU A 127 2.12 -7.13 0.88
N LEU A 128 1.80 -6.50 -0.25
CA LEU A 128 2.68 -6.47 -1.41
C LEU A 128 4.00 -5.75 -1.09
N LEU A 129 3.92 -4.58 -0.44
CA LEU A 129 5.11 -3.82 -0.06
C LEU A 129 5.94 -4.55 1.00
N ALA A 130 5.32 -5.24 1.95
CA ALA A 130 6.02 -6.06 2.92
C ALA A 130 6.85 -7.19 2.24
N VAL A 131 6.32 -7.79 1.15
CA VAL A 131 7.09 -8.76 0.34
C VAL A 131 8.28 -8.09 -0.34
N VAL A 132 8.10 -6.88 -0.88
CA VAL A 132 9.20 -6.11 -1.48
C VAL A 132 10.25 -5.76 -0.42
N GLU A 133 9.85 -5.26 0.74
CA GLU A 133 10.74 -4.91 1.85
C GLU A 133 11.51 -6.12 2.37
N ALA A 134 10.86 -7.28 2.49
CA ALA A 134 11.52 -8.51 2.91
C ALA A 134 12.70 -8.93 2.01
N ILE A 135 12.74 -8.44 0.77
CA ILE A 135 13.82 -8.71 -0.18
C ILE A 135 14.77 -7.50 -0.28
N VAL A 136 14.23 -6.29 -0.32
CA VAL A 136 15.03 -5.07 -0.49
C VAL A 136 15.86 -4.76 0.75
N VAL A 137 15.31 -4.95 1.97
CA VAL A 137 16.05 -4.65 3.22
C VAL A 137 17.34 -5.50 3.34
N PRO A 138 17.30 -6.84 3.22
CA PRO A 138 18.52 -7.63 3.26
C PRO A 138 19.45 -7.35 2.07
N LEU A 139 18.90 -7.01 0.90
CA LEU A 139 19.72 -6.64 -0.27
C LEU A 139 20.50 -5.34 -0.01
N VAL A 140 19.85 -4.31 0.53
CA VAL A 140 20.52 -3.06 0.93
C VAL A 140 21.55 -3.31 2.03
N ALA A 141 21.19 -4.11 3.06
CA ALA A 141 22.11 -4.47 4.11
C ALA A 141 23.38 -5.14 3.56
N LEU A 142 23.23 -6.03 2.58
CA LEU A 142 24.35 -6.75 1.96
C LEU A 142 25.19 -5.84 1.05
N MET A 143 24.55 -5.05 0.19
CA MET A 143 25.24 -4.24 -0.82
C MET A 143 25.97 -3.04 -0.20
N PHE A 144 25.41 -2.42 0.82
CA PHE A 144 25.96 -1.26 1.50
C PHE A 144 26.65 -1.58 2.84
N HIS A 145 26.71 -2.87 3.24
CA HIS A 145 27.21 -3.30 4.55
C HIS A 145 26.51 -2.57 5.71
N ALA A 146 25.26 -2.14 5.49
CA ALA A 146 24.50 -1.34 6.42
C ALA A 146 23.97 -2.19 7.59
N PRO A 147 24.17 -1.79 8.88
CA PRO A 147 23.77 -2.56 10.04
C PRO A 147 22.26 -2.45 10.34
N LEU A 148 21.41 -2.65 9.33
CA LEU A 148 19.94 -2.57 9.44
C LEU A 148 19.35 -3.53 10.48
N PHE A 149 20.04 -4.62 10.78
CA PHE A 149 19.61 -5.62 11.75
C PHE A 149 20.16 -5.40 13.17
N ALA A 150 20.98 -4.34 13.40
CA ALA A 150 21.49 -4.03 14.73
C ALA A 150 20.37 -3.62 15.71
N HIS A 151 19.36 -2.90 15.22
CA HIS A 151 18.20 -2.46 16.00
C HIS A 151 16.89 -2.94 15.36
N PRO A 152 16.60 -4.25 15.31
CA PRO A 152 15.56 -4.83 14.46
C PRO A 152 14.16 -4.30 14.76
N VAL A 153 13.83 -4.04 16.03
CA VAL A 153 12.51 -3.54 16.43
C VAL A 153 12.28 -2.10 15.93
N LEU A 154 13.28 -1.24 16.04
CA LEU A 154 13.17 0.15 15.58
C LEU A 154 13.18 0.23 14.06
N THR A 155 14.04 -0.53 13.41
CA THR A 155 14.08 -0.62 11.93
C THR A 155 12.74 -1.12 11.39
N ALA A 156 12.21 -2.22 11.95
CA ALA A 156 10.90 -2.73 11.56
C ALA A 156 9.77 -1.73 11.85
N GLY A 157 9.85 -1.01 12.97
CA GLY A 157 8.88 0.03 13.32
C GLY A 157 8.89 1.20 12.33
N LEU A 158 10.07 1.70 11.95
CA LEU A 158 10.23 2.77 10.95
C LEU A 158 9.72 2.32 9.58
N LEU A 159 10.08 1.11 9.14
CA LEU A 159 9.60 0.55 7.88
C LEU A 159 8.06 0.42 7.90
N ALA A 160 7.51 -0.24 8.92
CA ALA A 160 6.07 -0.47 9.03
C ALA A 160 5.27 0.85 9.07
N ALA A 161 5.68 1.81 9.90
CA ALA A 161 4.99 3.10 9.97
C ALA A 161 5.16 3.90 8.66
N GLY A 162 6.38 4.03 8.13
CA GLY A 162 6.57 4.80 6.91
C GLY A 162 5.86 4.20 5.69
N THR A 163 5.87 2.86 5.56
CA THR A 163 5.13 2.17 4.49
C THR A 163 3.63 2.28 4.69
N LEU A 164 3.13 2.23 5.94
CA LEU A 164 1.73 2.45 6.25
C LEU A 164 1.27 3.85 5.84
N GLY A 165 2.00 4.90 6.23
CA GLY A 165 1.68 6.28 5.87
C GLY A 165 1.69 6.51 4.36
N PHE A 166 2.72 6.01 3.68
CA PHE A 166 2.81 6.09 2.22
C PHE A 166 1.65 5.36 1.54
N ALA A 167 1.37 4.13 1.95
CA ALA A 167 0.29 3.32 1.37
C ALA A 167 -1.11 3.87 1.69
N ALA A 168 -1.33 4.43 2.89
CA ALA A 168 -2.60 5.02 3.28
C ALA A 168 -2.97 6.21 2.38
N VAL A 169 -2.06 7.17 2.23
CA VAL A 169 -2.25 8.31 1.32
C VAL A 169 -2.40 7.83 -0.12
N GLY A 170 -1.54 6.91 -0.56
CA GLY A 170 -1.53 6.41 -1.92
C GLY A 170 -2.80 5.65 -2.30
N THR A 171 -3.33 4.82 -1.40
CA THR A 171 -4.59 4.08 -1.63
C THR A 171 -5.78 5.03 -1.74
N LEU A 172 -5.82 6.10 -0.95
CA LEU A 172 -6.86 7.12 -1.05
C LEU A 172 -6.82 7.80 -2.43
N PHE A 173 -5.65 8.30 -2.86
CA PHE A 173 -5.53 8.93 -4.18
C PHE A 173 -5.75 7.96 -5.33
N ALA A 174 -5.27 6.72 -5.22
CA ALA A 174 -5.52 5.70 -6.22
C ALA A 174 -7.02 5.41 -6.41
N ALA A 175 -7.79 5.46 -5.32
CA ALA A 175 -9.25 5.33 -5.37
C ALA A 175 -9.92 6.55 -6.01
N MET A 176 -9.53 7.77 -5.61
CA MET A 176 -10.07 9.02 -6.19
C MET A 176 -9.79 9.14 -7.69
N LEU A 177 -8.61 8.70 -8.12
CA LEU A 177 -8.17 8.79 -9.51
C LEU A 177 -8.61 7.60 -10.38
N VAL A 178 -9.36 6.65 -9.85
CA VAL A 178 -9.74 5.42 -10.59
C VAL A 178 -10.48 5.71 -11.89
N ARG A 179 -11.26 6.79 -11.95
CA ARG A 179 -12.01 7.25 -13.14
C ARG A 179 -11.22 8.22 -14.02
N ALA A 180 -10.09 8.74 -13.54
CA ALA A 180 -9.30 9.71 -14.28
C ALA A 180 -8.59 9.06 -15.47
N ARG A 181 -8.64 9.72 -16.64
CA ARG A 181 -7.98 9.24 -17.87
C ARG A 181 -6.45 9.25 -17.75
N SER A 182 -5.88 10.22 -17.01
CA SER A 182 -4.44 10.42 -16.83
C SER A 182 -3.94 9.96 -15.45
N ARG A 183 -4.56 8.94 -14.87
CA ARG A 183 -4.29 8.44 -13.52
C ARG A 183 -2.80 8.15 -13.29
N ASP A 184 -2.13 7.49 -14.23
CA ASP A 184 -0.74 7.06 -14.07
C ASP A 184 0.23 8.24 -13.92
N VAL A 185 -0.14 9.39 -14.45
CA VAL A 185 0.62 10.65 -14.29
C VAL A 185 0.18 11.42 -13.04
N LEU A 186 -1.13 11.47 -12.80
CA LEU A 186 -1.68 12.24 -11.68
C LEU A 186 -1.36 11.63 -10.32
N LEU A 187 -1.33 10.30 -10.23
CA LEU A 187 -1.08 9.60 -8.96
C LEU A 187 0.27 10.00 -8.34
N PRO A 188 1.41 9.89 -9.04
CA PRO A 188 2.69 10.35 -8.47
C PRO A 188 2.71 11.84 -8.16
N ILE A 189 2.13 12.69 -9.02
CA ILE A 189 2.12 14.14 -8.84
C ILE A 189 1.40 14.55 -7.54
N LEU A 190 0.32 13.88 -7.19
CA LEU A 190 -0.43 14.14 -5.95
C LEU A 190 0.17 13.43 -4.74
N LEU A 191 0.69 12.22 -4.93
CA LEU A 191 1.21 11.38 -3.86
C LEU A 191 2.49 11.95 -3.25
N TYR A 192 3.49 12.25 -4.08
CA TYR A 192 4.82 12.63 -3.59
C TYR A 192 4.81 13.89 -2.72
N PRO A 193 4.17 15.02 -3.08
CA PRO A 193 4.20 16.20 -2.23
C PRO A 193 3.65 15.96 -0.82
N ILE A 194 2.65 15.09 -0.68
CA ILE A 194 2.04 14.78 0.62
C ILE A 194 2.87 13.76 1.39
N THR A 195 3.53 12.81 0.71
CA THR A 195 4.33 11.78 1.36
C THR A 195 5.80 12.17 1.58
N ILE A 196 6.26 13.33 1.09
CA ILE A 196 7.60 13.86 1.38
C ILE A 196 7.94 13.80 2.89
N PRO A 197 7.09 14.26 3.83
CA PRO A 197 7.39 14.18 5.26
C PRO A 197 7.62 12.74 5.73
N VAL A 198 6.86 11.78 5.20
CA VAL A 198 7.01 10.34 5.51
C VAL A 198 8.36 9.83 5.03
N ILE A 199 8.71 10.14 3.78
CA ILE A 199 9.99 9.73 3.18
C ILE A 199 11.16 10.34 3.96
N ILE A 200 11.11 11.64 4.28
CA ILE A 200 12.16 12.30 5.06
C ILE A 200 12.29 11.66 6.44
N ALA A 201 11.18 11.42 7.15
CA ALA A 201 11.19 10.81 8.47
C ALA A 201 11.74 9.38 8.43
N GLY A 202 11.34 8.60 7.42
CA GLY A 202 11.85 7.26 7.19
C GLY A 202 13.35 7.25 6.93
N VAL A 203 13.83 8.08 6.01
CA VAL A 203 15.26 8.21 5.69
C VAL A 203 16.05 8.64 6.93
N ARG A 204 15.63 9.71 7.61
CA ARG A 204 16.34 10.26 8.77
C ARG A 204 16.32 9.29 9.96
N GLY A 205 15.17 8.66 10.23
CA GLY A 205 15.06 7.66 11.29
C GLY A 205 15.91 6.42 11.04
N THR A 206 15.94 5.94 9.79
CA THR A 206 16.80 4.80 9.42
C THR A 206 18.28 5.19 9.44
N ALA A 207 18.66 6.36 8.90
CA ALA A 207 20.04 6.82 8.90
C ALA A 207 20.59 6.99 10.34
N ALA A 208 19.77 7.44 11.29
CA ALA A 208 20.16 7.54 12.71
C ALA A 208 20.54 6.17 13.32
N LEU A 209 19.94 5.08 12.83
CA LEU A 209 20.27 3.71 13.29
C LEU A 209 21.48 3.10 12.58
N LEU A 210 21.88 3.64 11.42
CA LEU A 210 23.01 3.15 10.64
C LEU A 210 24.35 3.77 11.03
N GLN A 211 24.36 4.80 11.86
CA GLN A 211 25.59 5.42 12.34
C GLN A 211 26.37 4.46 13.22
N ALA A 212 27.71 4.62 13.24
CA ALA A 212 28.60 3.80 14.08
C ALA A 212 28.21 3.86 15.56
N ASP A 213 27.72 5.02 16.01
CA ASP A 213 27.08 5.22 17.33
C ASP A 213 25.60 5.56 17.06
N ALA A 214 24.74 4.55 17.11
CA ALA A 214 23.36 4.67 16.72
C ALA A 214 22.59 5.66 17.62
N ASP A 215 22.02 6.71 17.04
CA ASP A 215 21.18 7.68 17.75
C ASP A 215 19.75 7.15 17.89
N VAL A 216 19.56 6.26 18.87
CA VAL A 216 18.26 5.66 19.19
C VAL A 216 17.20 6.69 19.59
N PRO A 217 17.51 7.73 20.41
CA PRO A 217 16.58 8.82 20.69
C PRO A 217 16.06 9.52 19.43
N LEU A 218 16.95 9.86 18.51
CA LEU A 218 16.60 10.50 17.24
C LEU A 218 15.73 9.59 16.37
N ALA A 219 16.07 8.29 16.26
CA ALA A 219 15.25 7.32 15.53
C ALA A 219 13.83 7.18 16.11
N ARG A 220 13.67 7.18 17.44
CA ARG A 220 12.37 7.17 18.11
C ARG A 220 11.56 8.45 17.84
N MET A 221 12.22 9.60 17.80
CA MET A 221 11.55 10.86 17.45
C MET A 221 10.96 10.79 16.04
N TRP A 222 11.72 10.31 15.06
CA TRP A 222 11.22 10.15 13.69
C TRP A 222 10.11 9.09 13.59
N LEU A 223 10.22 7.98 14.32
CA LEU A 223 9.17 6.98 14.41
C LEU A 223 7.86 7.58 14.98
N SER A 224 7.95 8.38 16.04
CA SER A 224 6.76 9.03 16.60
C SER A 224 6.11 10.02 15.64
N MET A 225 6.90 10.71 14.83
CA MET A 225 6.40 11.57 13.75
C MET A 225 5.67 10.78 12.68
N LEU A 226 6.19 9.62 12.26
CA LEU A 226 5.52 8.72 11.33
C LEU A 226 4.19 8.23 11.88
N VAL A 227 4.17 7.75 13.12
CA VAL A 227 2.93 7.29 13.77
C VAL A 227 1.89 8.41 13.87
N PHE A 228 2.31 9.63 14.19
CA PHE A 228 1.41 10.78 14.18
C PHE A 228 0.83 11.05 12.79
N PHE A 229 1.66 11.03 11.77
CA PHE A 229 1.24 11.16 10.37
C PHE A 229 0.21 10.08 10.00
N ASP A 230 0.48 8.83 10.36
CA ASP A 230 -0.41 7.69 10.08
C ASP A 230 -1.79 7.88 10.71
N ILE A 231 -1.84 8.27 11.98
CA ILE A 231 -3.10 8.54 12.68
C ILE A 231 -3.91 9.62 11.95
N VAL A 232 -3.27 10.72 11.57
CA VAL A 232 -3.94 11.83 10.89
C VAL A 232 -4.46 11.38 9.52
N PHE A 233 -3.61 10.77 8.70
CA PHE A 233 -3.98 10.44 7.33
C PHE A 233 -4.92 9.25 7.22
N ILE A 234 -4.81 8.23 8.07
CA ILE A 234 -5.77 7.12 8.11
C ILE A 234 -7.15 7.62 8.55
N THR A 235 -7.20 8.49 9.56
CA THR A 235 -8.46 9.08 10.02
C THR A 235 -9.09 9.93 8.90
N LEU A 236 -8.29 10.77 8.25
CA LEU A 236 -8.74 11.58 7.12
C LEU A 236 -9.23 10.70 5.97
N ALA A 237 -8.48 9.66 5.62
CA ALA A 237 -8.83 8.75 4.54
C ALA A 237 -10.15 8.01 4.81
N LEU A 238 -10.35 7.50 6.03
CA LEU A 238 -11.59 6.83 6.41
C LEU A 238 -12.79 7.79 6.33
N TRP A 239 -12.59 9.05 6.69
CA TRP A 239 -13.65 10.06 6.66
C TRP A 239 -13.97 10.56 5.24
N THR A 240 -12.95 10.70 4.40
CA THR A 240 -13.11 11.25 3.03
C THR A 240 -13.39 10.19 1.97
N PHE A 241 -13.14 8.90 2.27
CA PHE A 241 -13.30 7.84 1.27
C PHE A 241 -14.75 7.69 0.78
N GLU A 242 -15.73 7.82 1.68
CA GLU A 242 -17.14 7.69 1.32
C GLU A 242 -17.61 8.81 0.36
N PRO A 243 -17.43 10.11 0.66
CA PRO A 243 -17.78 11.18 -0.29
C PRO A 243 -16.96 11.11 -1.60
N ALA A 244 -15.67 10.78 -1.53
CA ALA A 244 -14.81 10.70 -2.69
C ALA A 244 -15.22 9.63 -3.73
N MET A 245 -15.95 8.61 -3.32
CA MET A 245 -16.44 7.55 -4.20
C MET A 245 -17.84 7.80 -4.74
N THR A 246 -18.55 8.81 -4.23
CA THR A 246 -19.94 9.15 -4.65
C THR A 246 -20.01 10.22 -5.72
N GLU A 247 -18.99 11.04 -5.86
CA GLU A 247 -18.84 12.04 -6.93
C GLU A 247 -18.21 11.42 -8.19
#